data_0dd17fa0c625e2ea0011c7839a6df83f
#
_entry.id   0dd17fa0c625e2ea0011c7839a6df83f
#
_cell.length_a   1.000
_cell.length_b   1.000
_cell.length_c   1.000
_cell.angle_alpha   90.00
_cell.angle_beta   90.00
_cell.angle_gamma   90.00
#
_symmetry.space_group_name_H-M   'P 1'
#
loop_
_entity.id
_entity.type
_entity.pdbx_description
1 polymer ?
#
loop_
_entity_poly.entity_id
_entity_poly.type
_entity_poly.pdbx_seq_one_letter_code
_entity_poly.pdbx_strand_id
1 'polypeptide(L)'
;VGRRVFYWLYGQHPGDLVQTGVRGGASRQSVRVPASEVLHIYRKDRPGQVRGVPWLAPVVVTLRDLDEYEEAELVRKKIEACFAAFVTQPQGPDGPPIAPAVPDPATGKRVESFEPGMIEYLKPGEEITFASPSASAGYRDYVAAKQAQIATGLQLTNEQLTGDLSRVNYSSYRAGLQSFRNGIEGY
;
A
#
# COMPACT_ATOMS: atom_id res chain seq x y z
N VAL A 1 -31.06 -30.29 9.76
CA VAL A 1 -30.58 -29.89 8.43
C VAL A 1 -29.16 -29.35 8.58
N GLY A 2 -28.19 -29.84 7.78
CA GLY A 2 -26.86 -29.25 7.70
C GLY A 2 -25.79 -29.84 8.63
N ARG A 3 -25.91 -31.14 9.03
CA ARG A 3 -24.81 -31.82 9.72
C ARG A 3 -23.62 -32.03 8.76
N ARG A 4 -22.43 -31.54 9.14
CA ARG A 4 -21.19 -31.78 8.42
C ARG A 4 -20.80 -33.23 8.56
N VAL A 5 -20.46 -33.89 7.44
CA VAL A 5 -20.08 -35.29 7.41
C VAL A 5 -18.60 -35.44 7.13
N PHE A 6 -18.06 -34.61 6.26
CA PHE A 6 -16.63 -34.60 5.90
C PHE A 6 -16.21 -33.26 5.29
N TYR A 7 -14.91 -33.06 5.23
CA TYR A 7 -14.24 -31.94 4.59
C TYR A 7 -13.36 -32.41 3.44
N TRP A 8 -13.25 -31.59 2.43
CA TRP A 8 -12.28 -31.77 1.36
C TRP A 8 -11.11 -30.82 1.63
N LEU A 9 -9.96 -31.38 2.00
CA LEU A 9 -8.76 -30.62 2.34
C LEU A 9 -7.67 -30.87 1.32
N TYR A 10 -6.91 -29.83 1.00
CA TYR A 10 -5.69 -29.99 0.20
C TYR A 10 -4.56 -30.43 1.13
N GLY A 11 -3.73 -31.38 0.70
CA GLY A 11 -2.56 -31.82 1.45
C GLY A 11 -1.49 -30.74 1.60
N GLN A 12 -1.50 -29.75 0.69
CA GLN A 12 -0.61 -28.60 0.68
C GLN A 12 -1.38 -27.36 0.26
N HIS A 13 -0.93 -26.17 0.69
CA HIS A 13 -1.59 -24.91 0.34
C HIS A 13 -1.47 -24.66 -1.17
N PRO A 14 -2.58 -24.38 -1.90
CA PRO A 14 -2.55 -24.18 -3.35
C PRO A 14 -1.68 -23.01 -3.83
N GLY A 15 -1.39 -22.06 -2.96
CA GLY A 15 -0.53 -20.89 -3.21
C GLY A 15 0.91 -21.04 -2.71
N ASP A 16 1.33 -22.23 -2.30
CA ASP A 16 2.71 -22.48 -1.89
C ASP A 16 3.60 -22.59 -3.14
N LEU A 17 4.34 -21.52 -3.42
CA LEU A 17 5.22 -21.38 -4.58
C LEU A 17 6.49 -22.23 -4.49
N VAL A 18 6.88 -22.66 -3.31
CA VAL A 18 8.13 -23.42 -3.10
C VAL A 18 8.03 -24.81 -3.73
N GLN A 19 6.83 -25.34 -3.90
CA GLN A 19 6.61 -26.67 -4.45
C GLN A 19 6.12 -26.69 -5.92
N THR A 20 5.98 -25.54 -6.57
CA THR A 20 5.68 -25.47 -8.02
C THR A 20 6.89 -25.80 -8.90
N GLY A 21 8.04 -26.11 -8.32
CA GLY A 21 9.20 -26.65 -9.03
C GLY A 21 8.92 -28.03 -9.64
N VAL A 22 8.63 -28.03 -10.92
CA VAL A 22 8.79 -29.13 -11.92
C VAL A 22 8.04 -30.47 -11.71
N ARG A 23 7.50 -30.80 -10.54
CA ARG A 23 6.80 -32.08 -10.29
C ARG A 23 5.44 -31.97 -9.58
N GLY A 24 4.80 -30.84 -9.64
CA GLY A 24 3.66 -30.45 -8.82
C GLY A 24 2.26 -30.90 -9.26
N GLY A 25 2.10 -32.04 -9.93
CA GLY A 25 0.77 -32.53 -10.29
C GLY A 25 -0.07 -33.09 -9.13
N ALA A 26 0.56 -33.50 -8.04
CA ALA A 26 -0.12 -34.15 -6.90
C ALA A 26 -0.71 -33.18 -5.87
N SER A 27 -0.26 -31.94 -5.85
CA SER A 27 -0.58 -30.95 -4.80
C SER A 27 -2.01 -30.37 -4.90
N ARG A 28 -2.72 -30.55 -6.01
CA ARG A 28 -4.07 -30.00 -6.24
C ARG A 28 -5.22 -30.99 -5.99
N GLN A 29 -4.92 -32.22 -5.61
CA GLN A 29 -5.95 -33.17 -5.24
C GLN A 29 -6.38 -32.96 -3.80
N SER A 30 -7.67 -32.71 -3.61
CA SER A 30 -8.27 -32.65 -2.28
C SER A 30 -8.51 -34.04 -1.73
N VAL A 31 -8.23 -34.24 -0.45
CA VAL A 31 -8.46 -35.48 0.30
C VAL A 31 -9.71 -35.33 1.15
N ARG A 32 -10.52 -36.36 1.19
CA ARG A 32 -11.72 -36.40 2.03
C ARG A 32 -11.35 -36.77 3.46
N VAL A 33 -11.66 -35.90 4.42
CA VAL A 33 -11.39 -36.09 5.84
C VAL A 33 -12.72 -36.10 6.61
N PRO A 34 -12.97 -37.10 7.49
CA PRO A 34 -14.19 -37.14 8.30
C PRO A 34 -14.33 -35.91 9.18
N ALA A 35 -15.54 -35.40 9.33
CA ALA A 35 -15.79 -34.20 10.15
C ALA A 35 -15.46 -34.40 11.64
N SER A 36 -15.42 -35.64 12.09
CA SER A 36 -15.00 -36.02 13.48
C SER A 36 -13.51 -35.76 13.76
N GLU A 37 -12.69 -35.69 12.69
CA GLU A 37 -11.24 -35.47 12.79
C GLU A 37 -10.85 -33.99 12.59
N VAL A 38 -11.85 -33.11 12.34
CA VAL A 38 -11.60 -31.70 12.00
C VAL A 38 -12.27 -30.78 13.01
N LEU A 39 -11.47 -29.97 13.71
CA LEU A 39 -11.95 -28.86 14.51
C LEU A 39 -12.11 -27.63 13.60
N HIS A 40 -13.34 -27.37 13.17
CA HIS A 40 -13.64 -26.21 12.33
C HIS A 40 -14.06 -25.02 13.19
N ILE A 41 -13.11 -24.20 13.58
CA ILE A 41 -13.29 -23.01 14.41
C ILE A 41 -13.51 -21.81 13.49
N TYR A 42 -14.64 -21.13 13.62
CA TYR A 42 -14.94 -19.90 12.89
C TYR A 42 -16.05 -19.11 13.57
N ARG A 43 -16.06 -17.81 13.38
CA ARG A 43 -17.13 -16.93 13.85
C ARG A 43 -18.39 -17.12 13.02
N LYS A 44 -19.51 -17.33 13.71
CA LYS A 44 -20.82 -17.46 13.10
C LYS A 44 -21.60 -16.18 13.28
N ASP A 45 -21.63 -15.33 12.25
CA ASP A 45 -22.28 -14.02 12.29
C ASP A 45 -23.76 -14.07 11.89
N ARG A 46 -24.22 -15.16 11.24
CA ARG A 46 -25.59 -15.29 10.77
C ARG A 46 -26.10 -16.74 10.81
N PRO A 47 -27.39 -16.98 10.99
CA PRO A 47 -27.98 -18.31 10.89
C PRO A 47 -27.69 -18.98 9.54
N GLY A 48 -27.40 -20.26 9.55
CA GLY A 48 -27.09 -21.03 8.32
C GLY A 48 -25.68 -20.86 7.77
N GLN A 49 -24.85 -20.00 8.35
CA GLN A 49 -23.45 -19.84 7.94
C GLN A 49 -22.67 -21.11 8.19
N VAL A 50 -22.00 -21.62 7.14
CA VAL A 50 -21.21 -22.88 7.16
C VAL A 50 -19.71 -22.66 7.13
N ARG A 51 -19.25 -21.43 6.86
CA ARG A 51 -17.83 -21.02 6.82
C ARG A 51 -17.67 -19.65 7.48
N GLY A 52 -16.50 -19.41 8.06
CA GLY A 52 -16.13 -18.09 8.54
C GLY A 52 -15.89 -17.12 7.39
N VAL A 53 -16.07 -15.85 7.67
CA VAL A 53 -15.60 -14.75 6.81
C VAL A 53 -14.17 -14.44 7.22
N PRO A 54 -13.22 -14.27 6.29
CA PRO A 54 -11.87 -13.86 6.65
C PRO A 54 -11.89 -12.53 7.41
N TRP A 55 -11.09 -12.44 8.47
CA TRP A 55 -11.10 -11.24 9.32
C TRP A 55 -10.72 -9.96 8.55
N LEU A 56 -9.85 -10.09 7.56
CA LEU A 56 -9.43 -9.00 6.70
C LEU A 56 -10.47 -8.58 5.64
N ALA A 57 -11.55 -9.37 5.43
CA ALA A 57 -12.51 -9.10 4.37
C ALA A 57 -13.09 -7.68 4.36
N PRO A 58 -13.46 -7.06 5.51
CA PRO A 58 -14.00 -5.71 5.52
C PRO A 58 -12.99 -4.61 5.19
N VAL A 59 -11.69 -4.90 5.26
CA VAL A 59 -10.63 -3.89 5.14
C VAL A 59 -9.69 -4.10 3.95
N VAL A 60 -9.79 -5.22 3.24
CA VAL A 60 -8.86 -5.56 2.16
C VAL A 60 -8.80 -4.50 1.05
N VAL A 61 -9.93 -3.90 0.70
CA VAL A 61 -10.00 -2.83 -0.30
C VAL A 61 -9.34 -1.55 0.23
N THR A 62 -9.61 -1.19 1.48
CA THR A 62 -9.01 0.00 2.12
C THR A 62 -7.50 -0.13 2.28
N LEU A 63 -7.01 -1.35 2.59
CA LEU A 63 -5.57 -1.63 2.64
C LEU A 63 -4.92 -1.46 1.28
N ARG A 64 -5.54 -1.96 0.23
CA ARG A 64 -5.06 -1.80 -1.14
C ARG A 64 -5.05 -0.32 -1.56
N ASP A 65 -6.13 0.41 -1.31
CA ASP A 65 -6.21 1.85 -1.62
C ASP A 65 -5.12 2.65 -0.90
N LEU A 66 -4.80 2.27 0.35
CA LEU A 66 -3.74 2.92 1.12
C LEU A 66 -2.36 2.64 0.51
N ASP A 67 -2.08 1.40 0.14
CA ASP A 67 -0.83 0.98 -0.50
C ASP A 67 -0.61 1.73 -1.83
N GLU A 68 -1.63 1.74 -2.72
CA GLU A 68 -1.59 2.47 -3.99
C GLU A 68 -1.37 3.99 -3.79
N TYR A 69 -1.99 4.56 -2.74
CA TYR A 69 -1.80 5.98 -2.41
C TYR A 69 -0.38 6.26 -1.89
N GLU A 70 0.16 5.41 -1.02
CA GLU A 70 1.53 5.56 -0.50
C GLU A 70 2.57 5.44 -1.61
N GLU A 71 2.37 4.51 -2.54
CA GLU A 71 3.23 4.37 -3.72
C GLU A 71 3.19 5.63 -4.60
N ALA A 72 2.01 6.16 -4.90
CA ALA A 72 1.85 7.38 -5.68
C ALA A 72 2.51 8.59 -4.99
N GLU A 73 2.36 8.71 -3.67
CA GLU A 73 2.98 9.79 -2.89
C GLU A 73 4.52 9.67 -2.85
N LEU A 74 5.04 8.45 -2.77
CA LEU A 74 6.47 8.19 -2.86
C LEU A 74 7.03 8.60 -4.23
N VAL A 75 6.33 8.25 -5.32
CA VAL A 75 6.71 8.65 -6.68
C VAL A 75 6.68 10.17 -6.81
N ARG A 76 5.63 10.82 -6.31
CA ARG A 76 5.54 12.29 -6.30
C ARG A 76 6.72 12.92 -5.58
N LYS A 77 7.08 12.44 -4.39
CA LYS A 77 8.23 12.93 -3.61
C LYS A 77 9.58 12.69 -4.31
N LYS A 78 9.71 11.57 -5.02
CA LYS A 78 10.90 11.33 -5.85
C LYS A 78 11.02 12.33 -6.99
N ILE A 79 9.89 12.65 -7.65
CA ILE A 79 9.86 13.67 -8.72
C ILE A 79 10.16 15.06 -8.15
N GLU A 80 9.60 15.41 -7.00
CA GLU A 80 9.89 16.67 -6.30
C GLU A 80 11.38 16.80 -5.92
N ALA A 81 12.02 15.70 -5.57
CA ALA A 81 13.43 15.68 -5.25
C ALA A 81 14.34 15.81 -6.49
N CYS A 82 13.81 15.46 -7.66
CA CYS A 82 14.47 15.70 -8.95
C CYS A 82 14.12 17.11 -9.39
N PHE A 83 15.02 18.07 -9.19
CA PHE A 83 14.85 19.43 -9.69
C PHE A 83 14.76 19.39 -11.22
N ALA A 84 13.54 19.56 -11.75
CA ALA A 84 13.33 19.78 -13.18
C ALA A 84 13.17 21.28 -13.43
N ALA A 85 14.05 21.83 -14.25
CA ALA A 85 13.96 23.21 -14.71
C ALA A 85 13.59 23.20 -16.20
N PHE A 86 12.66 24.06 -16.59
CA PHE A 86 12.32 24.30 -17.98
C PHE A 86 12.89 25.66 -18.39
N VAL A 87 13.72 25.67 -19.42
CA VAL A 87 14.25 26.90 -19.98
C VAL A 87 13.43 27.29 -21.19
N THR A 88 12.82 28.45 -21.14
CA THR A 88 12.05 29.00 -22.25
C THR A 88 12.95 29.99 -23.02
N GLN A 89 13.20 29.72 -24.30
CA GLN A 89 13.94 30.61 -25.19
C GLN A 89 12.99 31.27 -26.19
N PRO A 90 12.95 32.59 -26.26
CA PRO A 90 12.09 33.29 -27.24
C PRO A 90 12.52 33.14 -28.71
N GLN A 91 13.71 32.64 -28.97
CA GLN A 91 14.31 32.57 -30.33
C GLN A 91 14.45 31.15 -30.91
N GLY A 92 13.67 30.19 -30.49
CA GLY A 92 13.66 28.85 -31.10
C GLY A 92 14.75 27.88 -30.59
N PRO A 93 14.72 26.61 -31.02
CA PRO A 93 15.48 25.50 -30.42
C PRO A 93 16.99 25.49 -30.75
N ASP A 94 17.49 26.40 -31.56
CA ASP A 94 18.88 26.39 -32.05
C ASP A 94 19.87 27.28 -31.25
N GLY A 95 19.47 27.75 -30.07
CA GLY A 95 20.36 28.46 -29.14
C GLY A 95 21.49 27.57 -28.60
N PRO A 96 22.67 28.16 -28.24
CA PRO A 96 23.73 27.39 -27.62
C PRO A 96 23.22 26.80 -26.27
N PRO A 97 23.63 25.56 -25.91
CA PRO A 97 23.17 24.89 -24.69
C PRO A 97 23.59 25.67 -23.45
N ILE A 98 22.74 25.63 -22.42
CA ILE A 98 22.98 26.24 -21.10
C ILE A 98 23.94 25.41 -20.28
N ALA A 99 23.94 24.10 -20.48
CA ALA A 99 24.84 23.14 -19.81
C ALA A 99 25.52 22.23 -20.83
N PRO A 100 26.59 21.54 -20.48
CA PRO A 100 27.21 20.54 -21.34
C PRO A 100 26.16 19.51 -21.77
N ALA A 101 25.74 19.57 -23.00
CA ALA A 101 24.72 18.68 -23.54
C ALA A 101 25.38 17.42 -24.09
N VAL A 102 24.94 16.26 -23.57
CA VAL A 102 25.30 14.95 -24.13
C VAL A 102 24.13 14.55 -25.05
N PRO A 103 24.36 14.34 -26.37
CA PRO A 103 23.29 13.83 -27.21
C PRO A 103 22.92 12.42 -26.79
N ASP A 104 21.62 12.19 -26.54
CA ASP A 104 21.10 10.86 -26.31
C ASP A 104 21.31 10.02 -27.59
N PRO A 105 22.08 8.92 -27.52
CA PRO A 105 22.38 8.10 -28.68
C PRO A 105 21.18 7.44 -29.32
N ALA A 106 20.04 7.31 -28.59
CA ALA A 106 18.83 6.67 -29.08
C ALA A 106 17.86 7.63 -29.77
N THR A 107 17.78 8.90 -29.34
CA THR A 107 16.78 9.85 -29.80
C THR A 107 17.38 11.06 -30.51
N GLY A 108 18.69 11.28 -30.43
CA GLY A 108 19.40 12.44 -30.96
C GLY A 108 19.06 13.78 -30.29
N LYS A 109 18.23 13.73 -29.21
CA LYS A 109 17.86 14.92 -28.46
C LYS A 109 18.98 15.27 -27.48
N ARG A 110 19.20 16.56 -27.28
CA ARG A 110 20.13 17.06 -26.27
C ARG A 110 19.53 16.81 -24.88
N VAL A 111 20.26 16.14 -24.04
CA VAL A 111 19.94 15.99 -22.63
C VAL A 111 20.92 16.83 -21.82
N GLU A 112 20.42 17.84 -21.17
CA GLU A 112 21.18 18.71 -20.28
C GLU A 112 20.96 18.27 -18.85
N SER A 113 22.04 18.10 -18.08
CA SER A 113 21.95 17.71 -16.67
C SER A 113 22.44 18.86 -15.80
N PHE A 114 21.68 19.14 -14.73
CA PHE A 114 22.09 20.09 -13.70
C PHE A 114 22.81 19.36 -12.57
N GLU A 115 23.98 19.86 -12.18
CA GLU A 115 24.67 19.36 -10.99
C GLU A 115 24.28 20.20 -9.76
N PRO A 116 24.21 19.59 -8.56
CA PRO A 116 23.92 20.32 -7.34
C PRO A 116 24.99 21.41 -7.10
N GLY A 117 24.53 22.65 -6.91
CA GLY A 117 25.41 23.81 -6.67
C GLY A 117 25.91 24.54 -7.91
N MET A 118 25.47 24.14 -9.11
CA MET A 118 25.77 24.87 -10.35
C MET A 118 25.04 26.21 -10.36
N ILE A 119 25.76 27.28 -10.58
CA ILE A 119 25.23 28.64 -10.77
C ILE A 119 25.58 29.03 -12.20
N GLU A 120 24.57 29.22 -13.05
CA GLU A 120 24.75 29.63 -14.42
C GLU A 120 23.99 30.94 -14.70
N TYR A 121 24.62 31.82 -15.47
CA TYR A 121 24.04 33.11 -15.82
C TYR A 121 23.23 32.95 -17.10
N LEU A 122 21.94 33.29 -17.02
CA LEU A 122 21.04 33.29 -18.16
C LEU A 122 21.35 34.40 -19.15
N LYS A 123 21.11 34.12 -20.39
CA LYS A 123 21.18 35.16 -21.43
C LYS A 123 19.95 36.08 -21.37
N PRO A 124 20.07 37.31 -21.88
CA PRO A 124 18.92 38.21 -21.97
C PRO A 124 17.77 37.55 -22.76
N GLY A 125 16.61 37.40 -22.13
CA GLY A 125 15.43 36.77 -22.70
C GLY A 125 15.21 35.30 -22.36
N GLU A 126 16.09 34.68 -21.60
CA GLU A 126 15.89 33.34 -21.08
C GLU A 126 15.21 33.39 -19.69
N GLU A 127 14.26 32.53 -19.47
CA GLU A 127 13.56 32.39 -18.19
C GLU A 127 13.59 30.92 -17.74
N ILE A 128 13.96 30.68 -16.50
CA ILE A 128 13.92 29.33 -15.90
C ILE A 128 12.66 29.22 -15.07
N THR A 129 11.82 28.27 -15.42
CA THR A 129 10.68 27.89 -14.62
C THR A 129 10.98 26.54 -13.95
N PHE A 130 11.08 26.55 -12.64
CA PHE A 130 11.21 25.30 -11.88
C PHE A 130 9.85 24.63 -11.76
N ALA A 131 9.79 23.34 -12.07
CA ALA A 131 8.63 22.54 -11.74
C ALA A 131 8.50 22.48 -10.21
N SER A 132 7.52 23.16 -9.65
CA SER A 132 7.19 23.13 -8.22
C SER A 132 5.89 22.38 -8.05
N PRO A 133 5.94 21.03 -7.87
CA PRO A 133 4.75 20.27 -7.54
C PRO A 133 4.18 20.80 -6.22
N SER A 134 2.87 21.02 -6.17
CA SER A 134 2.23 21.51 -4.95
C SER A 134 2.43 20.51 -3.82
N ALA A 135 2.96 20.97 -2.68
CA ALA A 135 3.06 20.15 -1.48
C ALA A 135 1.70 19.54 -1.16
N SER A 136 1.63 18.21 -0.99
CA SER A 136 0.39 17.55 -0.57
C SER A 136 0.11 17.92 0.88
N ALA A 137 -0.65 19.01 1.05
CA ALA A 137 -1.26 19.30 2.33
C ALA A 137 -2.32 18.22 2.59
N GLY A 138 -2.14 17.40 3.65
CA GLY A 138 -3.15 16.42 4.04
C GLY A 138 -2.75 14.94 3.97
N TYR A 139 -1.53 14.62 3.54
CA TYR A 139 -1.04 13.22 3.55
C TYR A 139 -1.23 12.55 4.92
N ARG A 140 -0.78 13.23 5.98
CA ARG A 140 -0.87 12.70 7.34
C ARG A 140 -2.30 12.47 7.80
N ASP A 141 -3.20 13.39 7.47
CA ASP A 141 -4.61 13.30 7.87
C ASP A 141 -5.33 12.21 7.09
N TYR A 142 -5.02 12.06 5.81
CA TYR A 142 -5.57 10.98 4.97
C TYR A 142 -5.12 9.61 5.47
N VAL A 143 -3.83 9.41 5.71
CA VAL A 143 -3.28 8.15 6.24
C VAL A 143 -3.90 7.83 7.60
N ALA A 144 -3.99 8.81 8.51
CA ALA A 144 -4.61 8.64 9.82
C ALA A 144 -6.10 8.24 9.71
N ALA A 145 -6.84 8.85 8.80
CA ALA A 145 -8.25 8.50 8.55
C ALA A 145 -8.39 7.07 8.00
N LYS A 146 -7.54 6.67 7.07
CA LYS A 146 -7.52 5.30 6.52
C LYS A 146 -7.13 4.27 7.57
N GLN A 147 -6.12 4.55 8.41
CA GLN A 147 -5.74 3.69 9.53
C GLN A 147 -6.89 3.51 10.53
N ALA A 148 -7.63 4.57 10.85
CA ALA A 148 -8.80 4.48 11.72
C ALA A 148 -9.93 3.63 11.10
N GLN A 149 -10.15 3.71 9.80
CA GLN A 149 -11.09 2.85 9.08
C GLN A 149 -10.66 1.37 9.12
N ILE A 150 -9.39 1.09 8.91
CA ILE A 150 -8.81 -0.26 8.98
C ILE A 150 -8.94 -0.82 10.40
N ALA A 151 -8.58 -0.04 11.42
CA ALA A 151 -8.69 -0.43 12.82
C ALA A 151 -10.16 -0.79 13.17
N THR A 152 -11.10 0.06 12.78
CA THR A 152 -12.54 -0.18 12.99
C THR A 152 -13.01 -1.45 12.29
N GLY A 153 -12.62 -1.67 11.05
CA GLY A 153 -12.99 -2.86 10.28
C GLY A 153 -12.43 -4.15 10.86
N LEU A 154 -11.25 -4.09 11.51
CA LEU A 154 -10.63 -5.20 12.22
C LEU A 154 -11.13 -5.35 13.67
N GLN A 155 -11.99 -4.45 14.15
CA GLN A 155 -12.43 -4.37 15.54
C GLN A 155 -11.27 -4.14 16.53
N LEU A 156 -10.24 -3.44 16.09
CA LEU A 156 -9.11 -3.00 16.90
C LEU A 156 -9.28 -1.54 17.31
N THR A 157 -8.56 -1.12 18.35
CA THR A 157 -8.36 0.32 18.58
C THR A 157 -7.29 0.84 17.63
N ASN A 158 -7.31 2.14 17.34
CA ASN A 158 -6.33 2.75 16.45
C ASN A 158 -4.90 2.58 16.99
N GLU A 159 -4.73 2.66 18.30
CA GLU A 159 -3.47 2.49 19.02
C GLU A 159 -2.92 1.06 18.92
N GLN A 160 -3.81 0.06 18.86
CA GLN A 160 -3.39 -1.33 18.65
C GLN A 160 -2.90 -1.56 17.22
N LEU A 161 -3.48 -0.86 16.25
CA LEU A 161 -3.06 -0.96 14.86
C LEU A 161 -1.75 -0.21 14.59
N THR A 162 -1.64 1.04 15.10
CA THR A 162 -0.53 1.94 14.78
C THR A 162 0.62 1.86 15.78
N GLY A 163 0.36 1.43 17.01
CA GLY A 163 1.31 1.51 18.12
C GLY A 163 1.50 2.94 18.66
N ASP A 164 0.79 3.92 18.13
CA ASP A 164 0.91 5.32 18.54
C ASP A 164 0.02 5.64 19.75
N LEU A 165 0.63 5.81 20.90
CA LEU A 165 -0.03 6.15 22.16
C LEU A 165 0.01 7.67 22.46
N SER A 166 0.57 8.49 21.57
CA SER A 166 0.80 9.92 21.81
C SER A 166 -0.48 10.73 21.98
N ARG A 167 -1.61 10.26 21.44
CA ARG A 167 -2.90 10.98 21.42
C ARG A 167 -3.93 10.46 22.43
N VAL A 168 -3.58 9.46 23.22
CA VAL A 168 -4.50 8.85 24.18
C VAL A 168 -3.97 8.96 25.60
N ASN A 169 -4.88 9.07 26.55
CA ASN A 169 -4.56 8.95 27.96
C ASN A 169 -4.80 7.48 28.42
N TYR A 170 -4.28 7.16 29.58
CA TYR A 170 -4.39 5.82 30.15
C TYR A 170 -5.84 5.31 30.26
N SER A 171 -6.77 6.20 30.65
CA SER A 171 -8.18 5.81 30.82
C SER A 171 -8.84 5.49 29.50
N SER A 172 -8.62 6.29 28.45
CA SER A 172 -9.16 6.08 27.11
C SER A 172 -8.60 4.80 26.48
N TYR A 173 -7.28 4.59 26.62
CA TYR A 173 -6.63 3.37 26.13
C TYR A 173 -7.16 2.13 26.82
N ARG A 174 -7.31 2.17 28.16
CA ARG A 174 -7.86 1.06 28.93
C ARG A 174 -9.31 0.73 28.53
N ALA A 175 -10.14 1.74 28.30
CA ALA A 175 -11.52 1.55 27.87
C ALA A 175 -11.58 0.88 26.47
N GLY A 176 -10.75 1.33 25.52
CA GLY A 176 -10.62 0.72 24.19
C GLY A 176 -10.15 -0.74 24.26
N LEU A 177 -9.13 -1.02 25.09
CA LEU A 177 -8.61 -2.36 25.28
C LEU A 177 -9.66 -3.30 25.91
N GLN A 178 -10.48 -2.79 26.85
CA GLN A 178 -11.58 -3.55 27.44
C GLN A 178 -12.65 -3.89 26.39
N SER A 179 -13.01 -2.94 25.54
CA SER A 179 -13.94 -3.18 24.43
C SER A 179 -13.44 -4.28 23.49
N PHE A 180 -12.16 -4.24 23.14
CA PHE A 180 -11.52 -5.26 22.31
C PHE A 180 -11.57 -6.64 22.96
N ARG A 181 -11.20 -6.74 24.26
CA ARG A 181 -11.25 -8.00 25.03
C ARG A 181 -12.65 -8.58 25.09
N ASN A 182 -13.65 -7.75 25.38
CA ASN A 182 -15.06 -8.19 25.40
C ASN A 182 -15.49 -8.69 24.01
N GLY A 183 -14.99 -8.09 22.94
CA GLY A 183 -15.21 -8.55 21.56
C GLY A 183 -14.65 -9.96 21.33
N ILE A 184 -13.46 -10.26 21.86
CA ILE A 184 -12.82 -11.59 21.74
C ILE A 184 -13.52 -12.63 22.63
N GLU A 185 -13.88 -12.27 23.87
CA GLU A 185 -14.56 -13.17 24.80
C GLU A 185 -15.97 -13.56 24.35
N GLY A 186 -16.58 -12.77 23.46
CA GLY A 186 -17.88 -13.07 22.86
C GLY A 186 -17.84 -14.07 21.70
N TYR A 187 -16.66 -14.61 21.37
CA TYR A 187 -16.47 -15.65 20.37
C TYR A 187 -16.40 -17.04 21.03
#